data_11de247932ab0537186600ccef708b7c
#
_entry.id   11de247932ab0537186600ccef708b7c
#
_cell.length_a   1.000
_cell.length_b   1.000
_cell.length_c   1.000
_cell.angle_alpha   90.00
_cell.angle_beta   90.00
_cell.angle_gamma   90.00
#
_symmetry.space_group_name_H-M   'P 1'
#
loop_
_entity.id
_entity.type
_entity.pdbx_description
1 polymer ?
#
loop_
_entity_poly.entity_id
_entity_poly.type
_entity_poly.pdbx_seq_one_letter_code
_entity_poly.pdbx_strand_id
1 'polypeptide(L)'
;MKNKKNITKRREFLKKAGLVSAGVIGASTLAAPYAYAATNPIKWRLQTYSGAPLGAHVVLPQIEAFNKAAHGEMEIELYYADQLVPTDELFRAMQAGTIDAVQSDDATMGSPVDISVFGGYFPFATRFSLDVPAMFKYYGLDNIWAEAYGEVDNVTWLSTSAWDPCHLFTVNKPVRSLADMKGLRVFGVPTAGRFMAKYGLIPVIVPWDDVEVAMQTGELDGVCWCGFTEAYEVGWADICNYALTNSVTGAWFGSYFANSKSWDTVSYTHLRAHET
;
A
#
# COMPACT_ATOMS: atom_id res chain seq x y z
N MET A 1 12.11 6.10 27.10
CA MET A 1 11.93 5.02 28.10
C MET A 1 10.51 4.91 28.70
N LYS A 2 9.45 5.55 28.15
CA LYS A 2 8.09 5.51 28.74
C LYS A 2 7.11 4.53 28.09
N ASN A 3 7.41 3.96 26.92
CA ASN A 3 6.41 3.17 26.16
C ASN A 3 6.50 1.64 26.36
N LYS A 4 7.59 1.09 26.87
CA LYS A 4 7.70 -0.36 27.14
C LYS A 4 6.69 -0.88 28.19
N LYS A 5 6.15 -0.02 29.06
CA LYS A 5 5.19 -0.42 30.11
C LYS A 5 3.77 -0.71 29.61
N ASN A 6 3.36 -0.15 28.46
CA ASN A 6 2.00 -0.35 27.95
C ASN A 6 1.85 -1.68 27.16
N ILE A 7 2.86 -2.09 26.44
CA ILE A 7 2.85 -3.36 25.66
C ILE A 7 2.83 -4.56 26.61
N THR A 8 3.56 -4.49 27.72
CA THR A 8 3.61 -5.59 28.72
C THR A 8 2.26 -5.75 29.44
N LYS A 9 1.56 -4.67 29.74
CA LYS A 9 0.23 -4.72 30.38
C LYS A 9 -0.86 -5.31 29.48
N ARG A 10 -0.82 -5.07 28.16
CA ARG A 10 -1.73 -5.68 27.18
C ARG A 10 -1.51 -7.19 27.06
N ARG A 11 -0.27 -7.64 27.07
CA ARG A 11 0.09 -9.08 27.00
C ARG A 11 -0.31 -9.87 28.27
N GLU A 12 -0.23 -9.25 29.44
CA GLU A 12 -0.67 -9.87 30.70
C GLU A 12 -2.19 -9.92 30.82
N PHE A 13 -2.91 -8.95 30.28
CA PHE A 13 -4.38 -8.96 30.27
C PHE A 13 -4.92 -10.11 29.42
N LEU A 14 -4.34 -10.37 28.26
CA LEU A 14 -4.72 -11.47 27.37
C LEU A 14 -4.47 -12.85 28.01
N LYS A 15 -3.42 -12.99 28.82
CA LYS A 15 -3.15 -14.24 29.57
C LYS A 15 -4.13 -14.48 30.71
N LYS A 16 -4.73 -13.44 31.28
CA LYS A 16 -5.71 -13.55 32.37
C LYS A 16 -7.14 -13.76 31.86
N ALA A 17 -7.48 -13.32 30.66
CA ALA A 17 -8.80 -13.53 30.06
C ALA A 17 -9.06 -14.99 29.60
N GLY A 18 -8.00 -15.79 29.41
CA GLY A 18 -8.08 -17.19 28.98
C GLY A 18 -8.35 -18.21 30.10
N LEU A 19 -8.51 -17.82 31.35
CA LEU A 19 -8.57 -18.72 32.50
C LEU A 19 -9.92 -18.74 33.24
N VAL A 20 -10.99 -18.12 32.73
CA VAL A 20 -12.33 -18.15 33.34
C VAL A 20 -13.36 -18.67 32.35
N SER A 21 -13.25 -19.95 31.99
CA SER A 21 -14.36 -20.68 31.35
C SER A 21 -14.33 -22.17 31.70
N ALA A 22 -14.60 -22.46 32.98
CA ALA A 22 -15.01 -23.79 33.38
C ALA A 22 -16.05 -23.66 34.49
N GLY A 23 -17.31 -23.93 34.15
CA GLY A 23 -18.36 -24.28 35.08
C GLY A 23 -19.44 -23.19 35.27
N VAL A 24 -20.55 -23.32 34.53
CA VAL A 24 -21.92 -23.43 35.05
C VAL A 24 -22.84 -23.87 33.91
N ILE A 25 -23.40 -25.05 34.02
CA ILE A 25 -24.50 -25.57 33.20
C ILE A 25 -25.82 -25.05 33.81
N GLY A 26 -26.66 -24.46 32.97
CA GLY A 26 -28.10 -24.37 33.22
C GLY A 26 -28.65 -22.98 33.46
N ALA A 27 -29.07 -22.31 32.40
CA ALA A 27 -30.32 -21.54 32.31
C ALA A 27 -30.44 -21.07 30.82
N SER A 28 -31.47 -21.57 30.14
CA SER A 28 -31.91 -21.07 28.84
C SER A 28 -32.42 -19.61 28.98
N THR A 29 -31.52 -18.67 28.91
CA THR A 29 -31.89 -17.29 28.66
C THR A 29 -31.93 -17.11 27.16
N LEU A 30 -33.11 -16.87 26.63
CA LEU A 30 -33.31 -16.27 25.31
C LEU A 30 -32.29 -15.15 25.15
N ALA A 31 -31.32 -15.36 24.27
CA ALA A 31 -30.41 -14.31 23.88
C ALA A 31 -31.26 -13.23 23.21
N ALA A 32 -31.58 -12.20 23.97
CA ALA A 32 -32.05 -10.95 23.37
C ALA A 32 -31.00 -10.58 22.33
N PRO A 33 -31.39 -10.24 21.10
CA PRO A 33 -30.43 -9.67 20.16
C PRO A 33 -29.83 -8.45 20.90
N TYR A 34 -28.53 -8.44 21.05
CA TYR A 34 -27.83 -7.25 21.50
C TYR A 34 -28.26 -6.12 20.59
N ALA A 35 -29.18 -5.28 21.04
CA ALA A 35 -29.44 -4.00 20.41
C ALA A 35 -28.14 -3.20 20.63
N TYR A 36 -27.24 -3.26 19.65
CA TYR A 36 -26.15 -2.32 19.55
C TYR A 36 -26.79 -0.92 19.54
N ALA A 37 -26.59 -0.18 20.64
CA ALA A 37 -26.91 1.24 20.62
C ALA A 37 -26.13 1.81 19.42
N ALA A 38 -26.84 2.43 18.51
CA ALA A 38 -26.26 3.07 17.34
C ALA A 38 -25.35 4.23 17.84
N THR A 39 -24.13 3.90 18.18
CA THR A 39 -23.05 4.86 18.29
C THR A 39 -22.81 5.39 16.89
N ASN A 40 -22.68 6.69 16.71
CA ASN A 40 -22.28 7.24 15.42
C ASN A 40 -21.03 6.50 14.96
N PRO A 41 -20.98 5.93 13.74
CA PRO A 41 -19.84 5.22 13.27
C PRO A 41 -18.60 6.12 13.30
N ILE A 42 -17.46 5.54 13.64
CA ILE A 42 -16.17 6.21 13.47
C ILE A 42 -15.98 6.39 11.97
N LYS A 43 -15.75 7.63 11.53
CA LYS A 43 -15.52 7.92 10.11
C LYS A 43 -14.08 8.36 9.91
N TRP A 44 -13.40 7.68 8.98
CA TRP A 44 -12.06 8.05 8.56
C TRP A 44 -12.06 8.46 7.11
N ARG A 45 -11.30 9.51 6.83
CA ARG A 45 -10.93 9.90 5.46
C ARG A 45 -9.56 9.29 5.16
N LEU A 46 -9.52 8.40 4.18
CA LEU A 46 -8.30 7.78 3.68
C LEU A 46 -8.05 8.27 2.26
N GLN A 47 -6.91 8.87 2.01
CA GLN A 47 -6.48 9.18 0.65
C GLN A 47 -5.39 8.23 0.20
N THR A 48 -5.54 7.68 -1.01
CA THR A 48 -4.49 6.91 -1.69
C THR A 48 -3.68 7.82 -2.60
N TYR A 49 -2.42 7.45 -2.86
CA TYR A 49 -1.59 8.10 -3.88
C TYR A 49 -2.04 7.75 -5.31
N SER A 50 -2.84 6.72 -5.46
CA SER A 50 -3.29 6.23 -6.76
C SER A 50 -4.39 7.10 -7.33
N GLY A 51 -4.29 7.38 -8.63
CA GLY A 51 -5.39 7.97 -9.40
C GLY A 51 -6.62 7.06 -9.44
N ALA A 52 -7.77 7.64 -9.86
CA ALA A 52 -9.04 6.93 -9.85
C ALA A 52 -9.04 5.58 -10.61
N PRO A 53 -8.44 5.45 -11.81
CA PRO A 53 -8.44 4.17 -12.52
C PRO A 53 -7.82 3.04 -11.70
N LEU A 54 -6.62 3.24 -11.20
CA LEU A 54 -5.90 2.23 -10.42
C LEU A 54 -6.50 2.06 -9.02
N GLY A 55 -6.82 3.17 -8.36
CA GLY A 55 -7.39 3.14 -7.01
C GLY A 55 -8.72 2.40 -6.94
N ALA A 56 -9.57 2.50 -7.98
CA ALA A 56 -10.84 1.79 -8.06
C ALA A 56 -10.66 0.27 -8.20
N HIS A 57 -9.59 -0.19 -8.85
CA HIS A 57 -9.34 -1.62 -9.03
C HIS A 57 -8.63 -2.26 -7.84
N VAL A 58 -7.77 -1.53 -7.14
CA VAL A 58 -6.89 -2.11 -6.12
C VAL A 58 -7.29 -1.68 -4.72
N VAL A 59 -7.49 -0.40 -4.48
CA VAL A 59 -7.71 0.12 -3.11
C VAL A 59 -9.18 0.04 -2.72
N LEU A 60 -10.09 0.44 -3.60
CA LEU A 60 -11.52 0.45 -3.31
C LEU A 60 -12.06 -0.91 -2.86
N PRO A 61 -11.76 -2.05 -3.51
CA PRO A 61 -12.25 -3.35 -3.05
C PRO A 61 -11.80 -3.71 -1.63
N GLN A 62 -10.60 -3.28 -1.22
CA GLN A 62 -10.10 -3.51 0.13
C GLN A 62 -10.86 -2.66 1.14
N ILE A 63 -11.13 -1.40 0.83
CA ILE A 63 -11.91 -0.50 1.69
C ILE A 63 -13.36 -0.97 1.80
N GLU A 64 -13.98 -1.41 0.71
CA GLU A 64 -15.34 -1.97 0.73
C GLU A 64 -15.41 -3.25 1.58
N ALA A 65 -14.42 -4.15 1.45
CA ALA A 65 -14.34 -5.34 2.27
C ALA A 65 -14.19 -4.99 3.77
N PHE A 66 -13.35 -4.01 4.09
CA PHE A 66 -13.22 -3.50 5.44
C PHE A 66 -14.53 -2.91 5.97
N ASN A 67 -15.15 -1.99 5.23
CA ASN A 67 -16.40 -1.34 5.63
C ASN A 67 -17.54 -2.36 5.85
N LYS A 68 -17.59 -3.39 5.00
CA LYS A 68 -18.52 -4.51 5.19
C LYS A 68 -18.24 -5.29 6.46
N ALA A 69 -16.97 -5.59 6.76
CA ALA A 69 -16.55 -6.32 7.95
C ALA A 69 -16.74 -5.50 9.24
N ALA A 70 -16.66 -4.18 9.15
CA ALA A 70 -16.87 -3.28 10.29
C ALA A 70 -18.35 -3.14 10.73
N HIS A 71 -19.30 -3.72 9.98
CA HIS A 71 -20.73 -3.77 10.33
C HIS A 71 -21.36 -2.42 10.75
N GLY A 72 -20.85 -1.31 10.22
CA GLY A 72 -21.32 0.04 10.53
C GLY A 72 -20.75 0.64 11.83
N GLU A 73 -19.83 -0.02 12.50
CA GLU A 73 -19.13 0.53 13.67
C GLU A 73 -18.05 1.54 13.25
N MET A 74 -17.42 1.30 12.09
CA MET A 74 -16.44 2.15 11.47
C MET A 74 -16.67 2.22 9.96
N GLU A 75 -16.38 3.37 9.37
CA GLU A 75 -16.47 3.61 7.94
C GLU A 75 -15.20 4.33 7.47
N ILE A 76 -14.56 3.80 6.44
CA ILE A 76 -13.46 4.46 5.76
C ILE A 76 -14.01 5.02 4.44
N GLU A 77 -13.87 6.32 4.25
CA GLU A 77 -14.18 7.03 3.01
C GLU A 77 -12.90 7.18 2.19
N LEU A 78 -12.89 6.56 1.00
CA LEU A 78 -11.73 6.55 0.12
C LEU A 78 -11.71 7.80 -0.77
N TYR A 79 -10.55 8.43 -0.81
CA TYR A 79 -10.21 9.51 -1.73
C TYR A 79 -9.03 9.11 -2.60
N TYR A 80 -9.06 9.44 -3.88
CA TYR A 80 -7.97 9.18 -4.81
C TYR A 80 -6.91 10.30 -4.76
N ALA A 81 -5.85 10.11 -5.53
CA ALA A 81 -4.76 11.08 -5.63
C ALA A 81 -5.27 12.52 -5.80
N ASP A 82 -4.71 13.45 -5.06
CA ASP A 82 -4.94 14.90 -5.14
C ASP A 82 -6.37 15.38 -4.82
N GLN A 83 -7.24 14.53 -4.26
CA GLN A 83 -8.61 14.91 -3.93
C GLN A 83 -8.77 15.69 -2.62
N LEU A 84 -7.98 15.37 -1.60
CA LEU A 84 -7.99 16.10 -0.31
C LEU A 84 -6.75 16.97 -0.16
N VAL A 85 -5.59 16.39 -0.46
CA VAL A 85 -4.29 17.06 -0.38
C VAL A 85 -3.43 16.61 -1.56
N PRO A 86 -2.43 17.41 -1.99
CA PRO A 86 -1.44 16.96 -2.98
C PRO A 86 -0.76 15.66 -2.56
N THR A 87 -0.52 14.77 -3.53
CA THR A 87 -0.01 13.42 -3.26
C THR A 87 1.35 13.42 -2.56
N ASP A 88 2.21 14.37 -2.83
CA ASP A 88 3.52 14.55 -2.18
C ASP A 88 3.42 15.05 -0.73
N GLU A 89 2.25 15.57 -0.32
CA GLU A 89 1.96 16.02 1.04
C GLU A 89 1.19 14.97 1.89
N LEU A 90 0.85 13.81 1.34
CA LEU A 90 0.01 12.79 1.99
C LEU A 90 0.48 12.43 3.38
N PHE A 91 1.76 12.08 3.53
CA PHE A 91 2.31 11.65 4.81
C PHE A 91 2.24 12.77 5.87
N ARG A 92 2.60 14.00 5.48
CA ARG A 92 2.55 15.16 6.36
C ARG A 92 1.13 15.52 6.77
N ALA A 93 0.18 15.44 5.83
CA ALA A 93 -1.23 15.74 6.10
C ALA A 93 -1.84 14.72 7.09
N MET A 94 -1.52 13.44 6.94
CA MET A 94 -1.92 12.39 7.87
C MET A 94 -1.25 12.58 9.24
N GLN A 95 0.06 12.84 9.29
CA GLN A 95 0.80 13.09 10.53
C GLN A 95 0.25 14.32 11.28
N ALA A 96 -0.16 15.36 10.56
CA ALA A 96 -0.79 16.56 11.14
C ALA A 96 -2.25 16.32 11.57
N GLY A 97 -2.89 15.23 11.15
CA GLY A 97 -4.30 14.92 11.42
C GLY A 97 -5.28 15.66 10.51
N THR A 98 -4.82 16.19 9.37
CA THR A 98 -5.69 16.78 8.33
C THR A 98 -6.54 15.72 7.65
N ILE A 99 -5.97 14.53 7.47
CA ILE A 99 -6.64 13.30 7.05
C ILE A 99 -6.34 12.18 8.05
N ASP A 100 -7.21 11.20 8.17
CA ASP A 100 -7.13 10.18 9.21
C ASP A 100 -6.15 9.06 8.84
N ALA A 101 -6.13 8.67 7.56
CA ALA A 101 -5.30 7.59 7.05
C ALA A 101 -4.81 7.85 5.64
N VAL A 102 -3.74 7.18 5.27
CA VAL A 102 -3.21 7.16 3.90
C VAL A 102 -2.84 5.76 3.48
N GLN A 103 -2.98 5.48 2.19
CA GLN A 103 -2.37 4.35 1.52
C GLN A 103 -1.38 4.91 0.51
N SER A 104 -0.11 4.59 0.67
CA SER A 104 0.92 5.15 -0.18
C SER A 104 2.15 4.26 -0.25
N ASP A 105 2.99 4.59 -1.21
CA ASP A 105 4.36 4.15 -1.33
C ASP A 105 5.21 4.81 -0.25
N ASP A 106 5.83 4.00 0.58
CA ASP A 106 6.67 4.46 1.66
C ASP A 106 7.86 5.28 1.16
N ALA A 107 8.41 4.92 0.00
CA ALA A 107 9.62 5.54 -0.54
C ALA A 107 9.37 6.88 -1.22
N THR A 108 8.22 7.05 -1.89
CA THR A 108 7.94 8.28 -2.68
C THR A 108 7.19 9.34 -1.88
N MET A 109 6.47 9.00 -0.83
CA MET A 109 5.75 9.98 -0.03
C MET A 109 6.60 10.76 0.99
N GLY A 110 7.93 10.65 0.89
CA GLY A 110 8.84 11.37 1.79
C GLY A 110 8.87 10.79 3.21
N SER A 111 8.74 9.47 3.32
CA SER A 111 8.85 8.77 4.61
C SER A 111 10.14 9.12 5.35
N PRO A 112 10.07 9.41 6.66
CA PRO A 112 11.23 9.77 7.46
C PRO A 112 12.08 8.56 7.88
N VAL A 113 11.67 7.32 7.54
CA VAL A 113 12.39 6.10 7.95
C VAL A 113 13.18 5.51 6.80
N ASP A 114 14.45 5.19 7.05
CA ASP A 114 15.38 4.71 6.03
C ASP A 114 14.98 3.36 5.42
N ILE A 115 14.28 2.53 6.19
CA ILE A 115 13.84 1.21 5.72
C ILE A 115 12.84 1.30 4.55
N SER A 116 12.14 2.42 4.39
CA SER A 116 11.17 2.64 3.34
C SER A 116 11.74 2.42 1.92
N VAL A 117 13.04 2.65 1.72
CA VAL A 117 13.72 2.43 0.43
C VAL A 117 13.61 0.99 -0.06
N PHE A 118 13.49 0.02 0.84
CA PHE A 118 13.35 -1.40 0.46
C PHE A 118 11.96 -1.75 -0.07
N GLY A 119 10.94 -0.90 0.17
CA GLY A 119 9.61 -1.01 -0.43
C GLY A 119 9.59 -0.67 -1.92
N GLY A 120 10.55 0.11 -2.37
CA GLY A 120 10.57 0.73 -3.68
C GLY A 120 11.18 -0.13 -4.79
N TYR A 121 10.49 -1.13 -5.32
CA TYR A 121 10.86 -1.80 -6.57
C TYR A 121 12.29 -2.36 -6.60
N PHE A 122 12.71 -3.04 -5.55
CA PHE A 122 14.05 -3.61 -5.50
C PHE A 122 14.19 -4.71 -6.56
N PRO A 123 15.21 -4.66 -7.45
CA PRO A 123 15.38 -5.68 -8.47
C PRO A 123 15.47 -7.08 -7.86
N PHE A 124 14.62 -7.99 -8.34
CA PHE A 124 14.59 -9.41 -7.94
C PHE A 124 14.26 -9.69 -6.47
N ALA A 125 13.73 -8.72 -5.71
CA ALA A 125 13.40 -8.92 -4.30
C ALA A 125 12.26 -9.91 -4.11
N THR A 126 11.23 -9.82 -4.96
CA THR A 126 10.06 -10.69 -4.95
C THR A 126 9.71 -11.08 -6.39
N ARG A 127 9.03 -12.19 -6.56
CA ARG A 127 8.60 -12.65 -7.87
C ARG A 127 7.17 -12.24 -8.19
N PHE A 128 6.34 -12.22 -7.18
CA PHE A 128 4.91 -11.93 -7.30
C PHE A 128 4.47 -10.97 -6.19
N SER A 129 3.40 -10.22 -6.44
CA SER A 129 2.76 -9.36 -5.42
C SER A 129 2.33 -10.14 -4.17
N LEU A 130 1.91 -11.41 -4.33
CA LEU A 130 1.54 -12.28 -3.21
C LEU A 130 2.71 -12.66 -2.29
N ASP A 131 3.96 -12.52 -2.73
CA ASP A 131 5.13 -12.76 -1.87
C ASP A 131 5.23 -11.70 -0.77
N VAL A 132 4.75 -10.47 -1.05
CA VAL A 132 4.85 -9.34 -0.12
C VAL A 132 4.07 -9.58 1.18
N PRO A 133 2.75 -9.86 1.17
CA PRO A 133 2.03 -10.18 2.39
C PRO A 133 2.63 -11.35 3.16
N ALA A 134 3.14 -12.35 2.44
CA ALA A 134 3.81 -13.48 3.07
C ALA A 134 5.09 -13.06 3.79
N MET A 135 5.91 -12.20 3.18
CA MET A 135 7.13 -11.67 3.79
C MET A 135 6.82 -10.88 5.07
N PHE A 136 5.80 -10.05 5.04
CA PHE A 136 5.39 -9.29 6.21
C PHE A 136 4.86 -10.21 7.30
N LYS A 137 3.88 -11.06 7.01
CA LYS A 137 3.18 -11.87 8.00
C LYS A 137 4.01 -13.02 8.57
N TYR A 138 4.83 -13.69 7.74
CA TYR A 138 5.49 -14.93 8.14
C TYR A 138 7.01 -14.79 8.33
N TYR A 139 7.64 -13.78 7.74
CA TYR A 139 9.09 -13.57 7.83
C TYR A 139 9.48 -12.37 8.67
N GLY A 140 8.50 -11.73 9.35
CA GLY A 140 8.74 -10.75 10.40
C GLY A 140 8.92 -9.31 9.93
N LEU A 141 8.65 -8.99 8.67
CA LEU A 141 8.75 -7.61 8.19
C LEU A 141 7.72 -6.69 8.88
N ASP A 142 6.55 -7.21 9.28
CA ASP A 142 5.57 -6.46 10.08
C ASP A 142 6.18 -5.84 11.34
N ASN A 143 7.01 -6.62 12.05
CA ASN A 143 7.65 -6.11 13.27
C ASN A 143 8.68 -5.02 12.96
N ILE A 144 9.41 -5.17 11.87
CA ILE A 144 10.46 -4.22 11.46
C ILE A 144 9.83 -2.88 11.05
N TRP A 145 8.76 -2.92 10.24
CA TRP A 145 8.03 -1.72 9.82
C TRP A 145 7.33 -1.05 11.01
N ALA A 146 6.64 -1.83 11.83
CA ALA A 146 5.98 -1.31 13.02
C ALA A 146 6.96 -0.70 14.04
N GLU A 147 8.17 -1.24 14.17
CA GLU A 147 9.23 -0.67 15.01
C GLU A 147 9.75 0.64 14.42
N ALA A 148 10.09 0.65 13.12
CA ALA A 148 10.63 1.82 12.44
C ALA A 148 9.66 3.01 12.45
N TYR A 149 8.39 2.77 12.12
CA TYR A 149 7.36 3.82 12.13
C TYR A 149 6.86 4.16 13.54
N GLY A 150 7.05 3.27 14.50
CA GLY A 150 6.74 3.51 15.91
C GLY A 150 7.59 4.60 16.57
N GLU A 151 8.72 4.96 15.97
CA GLU A 151 9.58 6.07 16.40
C GLU A 151 9.14 7.41 15.78
N VAL A 152 8.19 7.41 14.83
CA VAL A 152 7.70 8.61 14.15
C VAL A 152 6.49 9.18 14.89
N ASP A 153 6.55 10.46 15.25
CA ASP A 153 5.48 11.13 15.97
C ASP A 153 4.16 11.15 15.17
N ASN A 154 3.06 10.85 15.85
CA ASN A 154 1.70 10.87 15.32
C ASN A 154 1.45 9.90 14.13
N VAL A 155 2.26 8.89 13.95
CA VAL A 155 2.12 7.90 12.88
C VAL A 155 1.91 6.52 13.47
N THR A 156 0.90 5.81 12.98
CA THR A 156 0.66 4.39 13.25
C THR A 156 0.70 3.64 11.94
N TRP A 157 1.68 2.77 11.77
CA TRP A 157 1.71 1.83 10.66
C TRP A 157 0.67 0.73 10.89
N LEU A 158 -0.18 0.46 9.89
CA LEU A 158 -1.29 -0.50 10.01
C LEU A 158 -0.96 -1.82 9.33
N SER A 159 -0.59 -1.77 8.07
CA SER A 159 -0.29 -2.96 7.26
C SER A 159 0.45 -2.59 5.99
N THR A 160 1.03 -3.60 5.35
CA THR A 160 1.56 -3.45 3.99
C THR A 160 0.45 -3.52 2.94
N SER A 161 0.69 -2.88 1.79
CA SER A 161 -0.01 -3.09 0.54
C SER A 161 0.97 -3.56 -0.53
N ALA A 162 0.51 -4.35 -1.49
CA ALA A 162 1.37 -4.94 -2.51
C ALA A 162 0.84 -4.64 -3.91
N TRP A 163 1.77 -4.41 -4.83
CA TRP A 163 1.52 -4.16 -6.24
C TRP A 163 2.36 -5.10 -7.08
N ASP A 164 1.99 -5.24 -8.35
CA ASP A 164 2.71 -6.13 -9.25
C ASP A 164 4.16 -5.65 -9.52
N PRO A 165 5.08 -6.58 -9.81
CA PRO A 165 6.41 -6.24 -10.29
C PRO A 165 6.35 -5.37 -11.54
N CYS A 166 7.34 -4.49 -11.73
CA CYS A 166 7.41 -3.67 -12.94
C CYS A 166 7.83 -4.50 -14.16
N HIS A 167 7.10 -4.32 -15.23
CA HIS A 167 7.40 -4.87 -16.55
C HIS A 167 7.84 -3.76 -17.51
N LEU A 168 8.63 -4.10 -18.52
CA LEU A 168 9.02 -3.18 -19.56
C LEU A 168 8.04 -3.31 -20.73
N PHE A 169 7.37 -2.23 -21.03
CA PHE A 169 6.50 -2.09 -22.20
C PHE A 169 7.21 -1.21 -23.23
N THR A 170 7.16 -1.58 -24.50
CA THR A 170 7.80 -0.82 -25.57
C THR A 170 6.86 -0.60 -26.75
N VAL A 171 6.97 0.59 -27.37
CA VAL A 171 6.09 0.99 -28.46
C VAL A 171 6.40 0.20 -29.74
N ASN A 172 7.63 0.27 -30.24
CA ASN A 172 7.96 -0.20 -31.59
C ASN A 172 8.99 -1.33 -31.65
N LYS A 173 9.68 -1.63 -30.54
CA LYS A 173 10.80 -2.56 -30.54
C LYS A 173 10.65 -3.64 -29.47
N PRO A 174 10.55 -4.93 -29.82
CA PRO A 174 10.55 -6.00 -28.83
C PRO A 174 11.91 -6.10 -28.15
N VAL A 175 11.90 -6.34 -26.83
CA VAL A 175 13.10 -6.64 -26.04
C VAL A 175 13.14 -8.15 -25.80
N ARG A 176 14.10 -8.84 -26.42
CA ARG A 176 14.30 -10.30 -26.30
C ARG A 176 15.62 -10.66 -25.63
N SER A 177 16.51 -9.69 -25.51
CA SER A 177 17.81 -9.82 -24.86
C SER A 177 18.20 -8.50 -24.18
N LEU A 178 19.19 -8.55 -23.29
CA LEU A 178 19.75 -7.34 -22.68
C LEU A 178 20.35 -6.38 -23.71
N ALA A 179 20.86 -6.89 -24.84
CA ALA A 179 21.40 -6.06 -25.93
C ALA A 179 20.31 -5.21 -26.62
N ASP A 180 19.05 -5.66 -26.62
CA ASP A 180 17.93 -4.93 -27.22
C ASP A 180 17.54 -3.69 -26.41
N MET A 181 17.93 -3.62 -25.14
CA MET A 181 17.68 -2.46 -24.27
C MET A 181 18.57 -1.27 -24.64
N LYS A 182 19.66 -1.49 -25.36
CA LYS A 182 20.62 -0.43 -25.67
C LYS A 182 20.00 0.69 -26.49
N GLY A 183 20.07 1.90 -25.94
CA GLY A 183 19.61 3.13 -26.58
C GLY A 183 18.10 3.37 -26.48
N LEU A 184 17.30 2.45 -25.85
CA LEU A 184 15.90 2.71 -25.59
C LEU A 184 15.75 3.80 -24.54
N ARG A 185 14.94 4.80 -24.82
CA ARG A 185 14.53 5.87 -23.90
C ARG A 185 13.27 5.43 -23.19
N VAL A 186 13.37 5.21 -21.88
CA VAL A 186 12.30 4.60 -21.11
C VAL A 186 11.98 5.45 -19.87
N PHE A 187 10.71 5.80 -19.72
CA PHE A 187 10.20 6.32 -18.47
C PHE A 187 10.06 5.18 -17.47
N GLY A 188 10.42 5.41 -16.22
CA GLY A 188 10.25 4.37 -15.20
C GLY A 188 10.71 4.78 -13.81
N VAL A 189 10.42 3.91 -12.87
CA VAL A 189 10.85 4.11 -11.49
C VAL A 189 12.37 4.24 -11.37
N PRO A 190 12.89 5.13 -10.53
CA PRO A 190 14.32 5.44 -10.47
C PRO A 190 15.22 4.22 -10.26
N THR A 191 14.79 3.27 -9.43
CA THR A 191 15.55 2.03 -9.15
C THR A 191 15.66 1.14 -10.37
N ALA A 192 14.54 0.91 -11.10
CA ALA A 192 14.53 0.16 -12.36
C ALA A 192 15.36 0.86 -13.43
N GLY A 193 15.22 2.19 -13.56
CA GLY A 193 15.99 2.98 -14.51
C GLY A 193 17.49 2.87 -14.28
N ARG A 194 17.95 3.02 -13.04
CA ARG A 194 19.37 2.86 -12.68
C ARG A 194 19.90 1.45 -12.97
N PHE A 195 19.08 0.44 -12.71
CA PHE A 195 19.44 -0.95 -13.00
C PHE A 195 19.57 -1.19 -14.51
N MET A 196 18.55 -0.80 -15.29
CA MET A 196 18.53 -1.00 -16.75
C MET A 196 19.58 -0.16 -17.47
N ALA A 197 19.94 1.02 -16.96
CA ALA A 197 21.00 1.85 -17.53
C ALA A 197 22.35 1.13 -17.61
N LYS A 198 22.62 0.16 -16.75
CA LYS A 198 23.81 -0.70 -16.83
C LYS A 198 23.85 -1.56 -18.09
N TYR A 199 22.69 -1.77 -18.71
CA TYR A 199 22.54 -2.51 -19.97
C TYR A 199 22.33 -1.57 -21.18
N GLY A 200 22.53 -0.26 -20.98
CA GLY A 200 22.53 0.75 -22.03
C GLY A 200 21.16 1.34 -22.35
N LEU A 201 20.14 1.07 -21.52
CA LEU A 201 18.87 1.80 -21.58
C LEU A 201 19.09 3.24 -21.09
N ILE A 202 18.36 4.18 -21.64
CA ILE A 202 18.41 5.62 -21.28
C ILE A 202 17.14 5.94 -20.44
N PRO A 203 17.27 6.07 -19.11
CA PRO A 203 16.14 6.50 -18.30
C PRO A 203 15.78 7.95 -18.61
N VAL A 204 14.49 8.20 -18.83
CA VAL A 204 13.95 9.54 -19.11
C VAL A 204 12.90 9.85 -18.06
N ILE A 205 12.91 11.06 -17.54
CA ILE A 205 11.92 11.56 -16.58
C ILE A 205 11.09 12.62 -17.29
N VAL A 206 9.79 12.40 -17.36
CA VAL A 206 8.79 13.36 -17.82
C VAL A 206 7.69 13.44 -16.76
N PRO A 207 6.89 14.51 -16.71
CA PRO A 207 5.69 14.56 -15.89
C PRO A 207 4.78 13.35 -16.20
N TRP A 208 4.08 12.85 -15.20
CA TRP A 208 3.22 11.68 -15.37
C TRP A 208 2.20 11.84 -16.49
N ASP A 209 1.56 12.99 -16.55
CA ASP A 209 0.53 13.30 -17.55
C ASP A 209 1.08 13.40 -18.99
N ASP A 210 2.40 13.55 -19.14
CA ASP A 210 3.06 13.64 -20.44
C ASP A 210 3.58 12.29 -20.98
N VAL A 211 3.58 11.23 -20.16
CA VAL A 211 4.15 9.90 -20.52
C VAL A 211 3.51 9.33 -21.77
N GLU A 212 2.18 9.39 -21.85
CA GLU A 212 1.43 8.89 -22.99
C GLU A 212 1.80 9.64 -24.28
N VAL A 213 1.77 10.95 -24.24
CA VAL A 213 2.12 11.82 -25.37
C VAL A 213 3.57 11.61 -25.80
N ALA A 214 4.49 11.46 -24.84
CA ALA A 214 5.91 11.23 -25.12
C ALA A 214 6.14 9.86 -25.82
N MET A 215 5.36 8.84 -25.52
CA MET A 215 5.37 7.55 -26.23
C MET A 215 4.78 7.69 -27.63
N GLN A 216 3.66 8.39 -27.78
CA GLN A 216 2.99 8.60 -29.09
C GLN A 216 3.86 9.45 -30.04
N THR A 217 4.56 10.43 -29.53
CA THR A 217 5.45 11.32 -30.32
C THR A 217 6.84 10.73 -30.57
N GLY A 218 7.16 9.60 -29.96
CA GLY A 218 8.46 8.95 -30.06
C GLY A 218 9.57 9.64 -29.27
N GLU A 219 9.24 10.45 -28.30
CA GLU A 219 10.19 10.95 -27.29
C GLU A 219 10.62 9.83 -26.35
N LEU A 220 9.67 8.94 -26.00
CA LEU A 220 9.90 7.69 -25.26
C LEU A 220 9.74 6.48 -26.20
N ASP A 221 10.61 5.51 -26.03
CA ASP A 221 10.52 4.22 -26.70
C ASP A 221 9.70 3.19 -25.89
N GLY A 222 9.44 3.50 -24.60
CA GLY A 222 8.65 2.66 -23.72
C GLY A 222 8.59 3.15 -22.28
N VAL A 223 8.00 2.30 -21.44
CA VAL A 223 7.77 2.57 -20.01
C VAL A 223 8.07 1.31 -19.18
N CYS A 224 8.63 1.51 -17.98
CA CYS A 224 8.84 0.46 -16.99
C CYS A 224 8.40 1.00 -15.63
N TRP A 225 7.10 0.89 -15.34
CA TRP A 225 6.52 1.47 -14.14
C TRP A 225 5.75 0.45 -13.30
N CYS A 226 4.96 -0.42 -13.91
CA CYS A 226 3.92 -1.20 -13.25
C CYS A 226 3.76 -2.60 -13.83
N GLY A 227 2.80 -3.35 -13.29
CA GLY A 227 2.32 -4.62 -13.82
C GLY A 227 1.40 -4.46 -15.05
N PHE A 228 0.93 -5.59 -15.57
CA PHE A 228 0.08 -5.62 -16.76
C PHE A 228 -1.30 -4.99 -16.53
N THR A 229 -1.89 -5.21 -15.35
CA THR A 229 -3.21 -4.66 -15.03
C THR A 229 -3.19 -3.13 -15.05
N GLU A 230 -2.21 -2.53 -14.38
CA GLU A 230 -2.08 -1.08 -14.35
C GLU A 230 -1.80 -0.52 -15.74
N ALA A 231 -0.89 -1.14 -16.51
CA ALA A 231 -0.58 -0.71 -17.87
C ALA A 231 -1.82 -0.71 -18.78
N TYR A 232 -2.72 -1.66 -18.59
CA TYR A 232 -4.00 -1.72 -19.29
C TYR A 232 -4.94 -0.57 -18.84
N GLU A 233 -5.09 -0.37 -17.54
CA GLU A 233 -6.02 0.63 -16.97
C GLU A 233 -5.62 2.08 -17.29
N VAL A 234 -4.31 2.35 -17.39
CA VAL A 234 -3.80 3.68 -17.77
C VAL A 234 -3.67 3.88 -19.28
N GLY A 235 -4.12 2.91 -20.10
CA GLY A 235 -4.16 3.03 -21.57
C GLY A 235 -2.83 2.75 -22.28
N TRP A 236 -1.76 2.36 -21.60
CA TRP A 236 -0.48 2.08 -22.25
C TRP A 236 -0.50 0.84 -23.14
N ALA A 237 -1.44 -0.09 -22.87
CA ALA A 237 -1.65 -1.27 -23.70
C ALA A 237 -2.10 -0.92 -25.14
N ASP A 238 -2.70 0.25 -25.35
CA ASP A 238 -3.13 0.74 -26.66
C ASP A 238 -1.99 1.34 -27.47
N ILE A 239 -0.88 1.71 -26.82
CA ILE A 239 0.28 2.39 -27.40
C ILE A 239 1.45 1.43 -27.57
N CYS A 240 1.71 0.60 -26.56
CA CYS A 240 2.83 -0.32 -26.52
C CYS A 240 2.49 -1.63 -27.22
N ASN A 241 3.20 -1.94 -28.30
CA ASN A 241 2.99 -3.19 -29.06
C ASN A 241 3.67 -4.41 -28.42
N TYR A 242 4.59 -4.20 -27.49
CA TYR A 242 5.40 -5.25 -26.89
C TYR A 242 5.50 -5.08 -25.38
N ALA A 243 5.49 -6.21 -24.69
CA ALA A 243 5.73 -6.28 -23.26
C ALA A 243 6.74 -7.37 -22.93
N LEU A 244 7.70 -7.05 -22.08
CA LEU A 244 8.61 -8.06 -21.53
C LEU A 244 7.89 -8.79 -20.40
N THR A 245 7.63 -10.08 -20.57
CA THR A 245 6.92 -10.90 -19.57
C THR A 245 7.74 -11.16 -18.30
N ASN A 246 9.07 -11.14 -18.41
CA ASN A 246 9.94 -11.14 -17.26
C ASN A 246 9.90 -9.76 -16.58
N SER A 247 9.62 -9.74 -15.31
CA SER A 247 9.68 -8.49 -14.53
C SER A 247 11.11 -7.96 -14.46
N VAL A 248 11.24 -6.65 -14.48
CA VAL A 248 12.52 -5.94 -14.33
C VAL A 248 12.85 -5.72 -12.85
N THR A 249 11.82 -5.55 -12.04
CA THR A 249 11.94 -5.37 -10.59
C THR A 249 11.19 -6.45 -9.84
N GLY A 250 11.40 -6.52 -8.51
CA GLY A 250 10.48 -7.23 -7.63
C GLY A 250 9.12 -6.53 -7.54
N ALA A 251 8.16 -7.18 -6.91
CA ALA A 251 6.90 -6.56 -6.52
C ALA A 251 7.17 -5.35 -5.62
N TRP A 252 6.37 -4.35 -5.81
CA TRP A 252 6.43 -3.15 -5.01
C TRP A 252 5.48 -3.27 -3.82
N PHE A 253 5.87 -2.71 -2.72
CA PHE A 253 5.01 -2.61 -1.56
C PHE A 253 5.06 -1.22 -0.95
N GLY A 254 3.90 -0.79 -0.54
CA GLY A 254 3.66 0.39 0.24
C GLY A 254 2.97 0.02 1.53
N SER A 255 2.39 1.01 2.18
CA SER A 255 1.79 0.84 3.49
C SER A 255 0.47 1.57 3.62
N TYR A 256 -0.34 1.08 4.55
CA TYR A 256 -1.43 1.81 5.16
C TYR A 256 -0.95 2.43 6.47
N PHE A 257 -1.17 3.72 6.62
CA PHE A 257 -0.85 4.47 7.84
C PHE A 257 -2.09 5.18 8.36
N ALA A 258 -2.14 5.37 9.67
CA ALA A 258 -3.13 6.25 10.30
C ALA A 258 -2.45 7.30 11.17
N ASN A 259 -3.12 8.44 11.33
CA ASN A 259 -2.80 9.36 12.39
C ASN A 259 -3.02 8.66 13.74
N SER A 260 -2.05 8.72 14.65
CA SER A 260 -2.13 8.00 15.92
C SER A 260 -3.30 8.40 16.79
N LYS A 261 -3.76 9.67 16.71
CA LYS A 261 -4.93 10.12 17.45
C LYS A 261 -6.22 9.55 16.87
N SER A 262 -6.34 9.49 15.52
CA SER A 262 -7.48 8.83 14.87
C SER A 262 -7.47 7.33 15.21
N TRP A 263 -6.30 6.68 15.21
CA TRP A 263 -6.14 5.29 15.61
C TRP A 263 -6.56 5.02 17.07
N ASP A 264 -6.22 5.90 17.99
CA ASP A 264 -6.58 5.76 19.41
C ASP A 264 -8.09 5.86 19.67
N THR A 265 -8.88 6.40 18.73
CA THR A 265 -10.35 6.40 18.80
C THR A 265 -10.97 5.06 18.45
N VAL A 266 -10.21 4.17 17.78
CA VAL A 266 -10.70 2.85 17.34
C VAL A 266 -10.62 1.87 18.51
N SER A 267 -11.77 1.33 18.93
CA SER A 267 -11.83 0.34 20.02
C SER A 267 -11.37 -1.04 19.54
N TYR A 268 -11.03 -1.92 20.48
CA TYR A 268 -10.66 -3.31 20.18
C TYR A 268 -11.73 -4.07 19.35
N THR A 269 -13.00 -3.72 19.52
CA THR A 269 -14.11 -4.31 18.78
C THR A 269 -14.03 -3.99 17.28
N HIS A 270 -13.59 -2.78 16.93
CA HIS A 270 -13.38 -2.35 15.55
C HIS A 270 -12.17 -3.05 14.90
N LEU A 271 -11.14 -3.38 15.68
CA LEU A 271 -9.91 -4.01 15.18
C LEU A 271 -10.12 -5.47 14.76
N ARG A 272 -11.14 -6.16 15.24
CA ARG A 272 -11.46 -7.54 14.84
C ARG A 272 -11.85 -7.66 13.36
N ALA A 273 -12.32 -6.59 12.75
CA ALA A 273 -12.63 -6.57 11.32
C ALA A 273 -11.40 -6.77 10.42
N HIS A 274 -10.18 -6.64 10.98
CA HIS A 274 -8.92 -6.83 10.25
C HIS A 274 -8.39 -8.29 10.28
N GLU A 275 -8.98 -9.18 11.07
CA GLU A 275 -8.46 -10.55 11.24
C GLU A 275 -9.16 -11.57 10.31
N THR A 276 -10.15 -11.14 9.55
CA THR A 276 -10.90 -11.97 8.58
C THR A 276 -10.55 -11.64 7.15
#